data_949c065e2c81cd842ac9be6da3c55c24
#
_entry.id   949c065e2c81cd842ac9be6da3c55c24
#
_cell.length_a   1.000
_cell.length_b   1.000
_cell.length_c   1.000
_cell.angle_alpha   90.00
_cell.angle_beta   90.00
_cell.angle_gamma   90.00
#
_symmetry.space_group_name_H-M   'P 1'
#
loop_
_entity.id
_entity.type
_entity.pdbx_description
1 polymer ?
#
loop_
_entity_poly.entity_id
_entity_poly.type
_entity_poly.pdbx_seq_one_letter_code
_entity_poly.pdbx_strand_id
1 'polypeptide(L)'
;MNKMKHLIITTACCLVIVACKEKKAEIIIEDEKAIENISEKRMDSLTAKPPVGMLWIAGGSYLQGAVPQDKTAMSHEKPQHPVAVDGFFMDITEVTNAAFKRFVKETGYVTVAEREIDWEAMKNQLPEGTPKPHDSILQPGSLMFKKTKSSVLNLYDFSQWWRWVIGVNWRHPSGPDSNIEGKDNHPVVHISYEDAQAYCKWAGRRLPTEAEWEYAARGKKTSTIYFWGDDRSKLSKMVNSWEGEFPVNNTLEDGFERTAPVKSYPPNDFGLYDMAGNVWEFVSDWYSIKYYEELVANKAEVSNPQGPDKAYNPNQPYIQEKVIKGGSFLCSDSYCASYRLSSRMGTSTDSSSEHVGFRTVATPDMLVK
;
A
#
# COMPACT_ATOMS: atom_id res chain seq x y z
N MET A 1 -26.26 -14.76 -74.19
CA MET A 1 -24.80 -14.89 -74.12
C MET A 1 -24.26 -14.01 -73.05
N ASN A 2 -23.46 -14.60 -72.20
CA ASN A 2 -22.65 -14.10 -71.09
C ASN A 2 -23.29 -13.96 -69.68
N LYS A 3 -23.49 -15.13 -69.09
CA LYS A 3 -23.34 -15.32 -67.66
C LYS A 3 -21.98 -16.01 -67.43
N MET A 4 -21.04 -15.34 -66.84
CA MET A 4 -19.90 -15.98 -66.10
C MET A 4 -18.80 -14.95 -65.88
N LYS A 5 -18.77 -14.35 -64.70
CA LYS A 5 -17.58 -13.72 -64.09
C LYS A 5 -17.98 -13.06 -62.76
N HIS A 6 -18.33 -13.83 -61.71
CA HIS A 6 -18.30 -13.39 -60.34
C HIS A 6 -18.19 -14.63 -59.42
N LEU A 7 -17.04 -15.24 -59.44
CA LEU A 7 -16.73 -16.23 -58.37
C LEU A 7 -15.21 -16.48 -58.32
N ILE A 8 -14.43 -15.60 -57.76
CA ILE A 8 -13.06 -15.82 -57.24
C ILE A 8 -12.61 -14.51 -56.53
N ILE A 9 -13.16 -14.10 -55.40
CA ILE A 9 -12.54 -13.13 -54.48
C ILE A 9 -13.10 -13.31 -53.02
N THR A 10 -13.28 -14.51 -52.53
CA THR A 10 -13.78 -14.66 -51.15
C THR A 10 -12.98 -15.69 -50.32
N THR A 11 -11.86 -16.21 -50.86
CA THR A 11 -11.12 -17.28 -50.15
C THR A 11 -9.74 -16.83 -49.62
N ALA A 12 -9.30 -15.61 -49.90
CA ALA A 12 -7.97 -15.13 -49.49
C ALA A 12 -7.93 -14.34 -48.15
N CYS A 13 -9.08 -13.98 -47.59
CA CYS A 13 -9.11 -13.13 -46.38
C CYS A 13 -9.16 -13.90 -45.07
N CYS A 14 -9.50 -15.19 -45.07
CA CYS A 14 -9.61 -15.98 -43.83
C CYS A 14 -8.29 -16.58 -43.33
N LEU A 15 -7.27 -16.73 -44.17
CA LEU A 15 -6.00 -17.34 -43.79
C LEU A 15 -5.02 -16.41 -43.06
N VAL A 16 -5.16 -15.10 -43.23
CA VAL A 16 -4.26 -14.13 -42.58
C VAL A 16 -4.64 -13.88 -41.11
N ILE A 17 -5.92 -14.07 -40.74
CA ILE A 17 -6.40 -13.81 -39.35
C ILE A 17 -6.03 -14.96 -38.40
N VAL A 18 -5.91 -16.20 -38.90
CA VAL A 18 -5.52 -17.37 -38.09
C VAL A 18 -4.03 -17.30 -37.74
N ALA A 19 -3.18 -16.92 -38.72
CA ALA A 19 -1.73 -16.83 -38.50
C ALA A 19 -1.32 -15.74 -37.52
N CYS A 20 -2.08 -14.63 -37.45
CA CYS A 20 -1.83 -13.59 -36.44
C CYS A 20 -2.27 -14.01 -35.05
N LYS A 21 -3.30 -14.86 -34.90
CA LYS A 21 -3.75 -15.34 -33.59
C LYS A 21 -2.81 -16.41 -33.01
N GLU A 22 -2.29 -17.30 -33.84
CA GLU A 22 -1.31 -18.31 -33.42
C GLU A 22 0.03 -17.67 -33.02
N LYS A 23 0.57 -16.73 -33.83
CA LYS A 23 1.79 -16.01 -33.46
C LYS A 23 1.68 -15.22 -32.14
N LYS A 24 0.52 -14.65 -31.85
CA LYS A 24 0.32 -13.90 -30.60
C LYS A 24 0.20 -14.83 -29.38
N ALA A 25 -0.36 -16.03 -29.56
CA ALA A 25 -0.44 -17.06 -28.53
C ALA A 25 0.94 -17.70 -28.26
N GLU A 26 1.74 -17.98 -29.29
CA GLU A 26 3.10 -18.48 -29.12
C GLU A 26 4.03 -17.49 -28.43
N ILE A 27 3.98 -16.21 -28.76
CA ILE A 27 4.77 -15.16 -28.08
C ILE A 27 4.41 -15.06 -26.60
N ILE A 28 3.14 -15.14 -26.24
CA ILE A 28 2.70 -15.09 -24.83
C ILE A 28 3.17 -16.34 -24.05
N ILE A 29 3.15 -17.51 -24.67
CA ILE A 29 3.58 -18.77 -24.04
C ILE A 29 5.13 -18.84 -23.91
N GLU A 30 5.88 -18.26 -24.83
CA GLU A 30 7.35 -18.17 -24.74
C GLU A 30 7.77 -17.17 -23.65
N ASP A 31 7.06 -16.05 -23.51
CA ASP A 31 7.29 -15.07 -22.44
C ASP A 31 6.95 -15.63 -21.05
N GLU A 32 5.85 -16.39 -20.90
CA GLU A 32 5.51 -17.05 -19.64
C GLU A 32 6.55 -18.11 -19.24
N LYS A 33 7.02 -18.92 -20.17
CA LYS A 33 8.09 -19.90 -19.93
C LYS A 33 9.45 -19.26 -19.65
N ALA A 34 9.76 -18.14 -20.27
CA ALA A 34 10.98 -17.38 -19.99
C ALA A 34 10.95 -16.78 -18.58
N ILE A 35 9.79 -16.27 -18.15
CA ILE A 35 9.56 -15.73 -16.78
C ILE A 35 9.68 -16.86 -15.74
N GLU A 36 9.09 -18.02 -16.00
CA GLU A 36 9.18 -19.20 -15.12
C GLU A 36 10.62 -19.70 -14.93
N ASN A 37 11.39 -19.79 -16.02
CA ASN A 37 12.80 -20.20 -16.00
C ASN A 37 13.73 -19.19 -15.29
N ILE A 38 13.43 -17.90 -15.36
CA ILE A 38 14.19 -16.85 -14.65
C ILE A 38 13.90 -16.91 -13.16
N SER A 39 12.65 -17.19 -12.75
CA SER A 39 12.24 -17.31 -11.35
C SER A 39 12.87 -18.55 -10.68
N GLU A 40 12.90 -19.70 -11.36
CA GLU A 40 13.50 -20.93 -10.84
C GLU A 40 15.02 -20.80 -10.65
N LYS A 41 15.73 -20.16 -11.56
CA LYS A 41 17.17 -19.97 -11.48
C LYS A 41 17.62 -19.01 -10.36
N ARG A 42 16.75 -18.08 -9.94
CA ARG A 42 16.98 -17.17 -8.79
C ARG A 42 16.61 -17.80 -7.45
N MET A 43 15.78 -18.84 -7.42
CA MET A 43 15.34 -19.52 -6.21
C MET A 43 16.42 -20.41 -5.57
N ASP A 44 17.36 -20.93 -6.34
CA ASP A 44 18.34 -21.94 -5.89
C ASP A 44 19.53 -21.38 -5.08
N SER A 45 19.63 -20.06 -4.85
CA SER A 45 20.82 -19.47 -4.24
C SER A 45 20.70 -19.06 -2.77
N LEU A 46 19.55 -19.28 -2.09
CA LEU A 46 19.36 -18.81 -0.73
C LEU A 46 19.76 -19.84 0.33
N THR A 47 20.94 -19.63 0.88
CA THR A 47 21.42 -20.31 2.11
C THR A 47 20.94 -19.60 3.39
N ALA A 48 20.38 -18.39 3.31
CA ALA A 48 19.95 -17.62 4.46
C ALA A 48 18.59 -18.11 5.01
N LYS A 49 18.53 -18.44 6.29
CA LYS A 49 17.26 -18.73 6.95
C LYS A 49 16.44 -17.44 7.08
N PRO A 50 15.12 -17.50 6.82
CA PRO A 50 14.26 -16.35 7.04
C PRO A 50 14.40 -15.81 8.48
N PRO A 51 14.52 -14.49 8.68
CA PRO A 51 14.40 -13.92 10.01
C PRO A 51 13.07 -14.30 10.66
N VAL A 52 13.05 -14.37 11.98
CA VAL A 52 11.81 -14.67 12.70
C VAL A 52 10.72 -13.66 12.36
N GLY A 53 9.55 -14.17 11.96
CA GLY A 53 8.40 -13.35 11.57
C GLY A 53 8.42 -12.88 10.12
N MET A 54 9.38 -13.32 9.30
CA MET A 54 9.45 -12.99 7.86
C MET A 54 9.29 -14.21 6.97
N LEU A 55 8.84 -14.00 5.75
CA LEU A 55 8.80 -14.98 4.67
C LEU A 55 9.71 -14.53 3.52
N TRP A 56 10.29 -15.49 2.81
CA TRP A 56 10.97 -15.25 1.56
C TRP A 56 9.95 -15.06 0.44
N ILE A 57 10.05 -13.93 -0.24
CA ILE A 57 9.30 -13.62 -1.46
C ILE A 57 10.29 -13.77 -2.61
N ALA A 58 10.12 -14.79 -3.44
CA ALA A 58 10.95 -14.97 -4.63
C ALA A 58 10.73 -13.80 -5.60
N GLY A 59 11.81 -13.29 -6.17
CA GLY A 59 11.72 -12.22 -7.15
C GLY A 59 10.96 -12.66 -8.41
N GLY A 60 10.48 -11.69 -9.18
CA GLY A 60 9.75 -11.95 -10.41
C GLY A 60 9.27 -10.68 -11.08
N SER A 61 8.67 -10.84 -12.26
CA SER A 61 8.07 -9.75 -13.04
C SER A 61 6.55 -9.79 -12.92
N TYR A 62 5.93 -8.62 -12.88
CA TYR A 62 4.48 -8.47 -12.83
C TYR A 62 4.03 -7.17 -13.47
N LEU A 63 2.74 -7.00 -13.65
CA LEU A 63 2.15 -5.72 -14.08
C LEU A 63 1.71 -4.94 -12.85
N GLN A 64 2.44 -3.88 -12.52
CA GLN A 64 2.10 -2.95 -11.45
C GLN A 64 0.99 -2.01 -11.90
N GLY A 65 0.09 -1.66 -10.97
CA GLY A 65 -1.01 -0.74 -11.23
C GLY A 65 -2.36 -1.42 -11.46
N ALA A 66 -3.35 -0.59 -11.75
CA ALA A 66 -4.75 -1.01 -11.81
C ALA A 66 -5.06 -1.89 -13.03
N VAL A 67 -5.71 -3.03 -12.76
CA VAL A 67 -6.21 -3.92 -13.81
C VAL A 67 -7.37 -3.29 -14.58
N PRO A 68 -7.57 -3.62 -15.88
CA PRO A 68 -8.60 -2.96 -16.72
C PRO A 68 -10.04 -3.09 -16.20
N GLN A 69 -10.36 -4.16 -15.48
CA GLN A 69 -11.69 -4.40 -14.90
C GLN A 69 -11.96 -3.58 -13.65
N ASP A 70 -10.94 -3.00 -13.01
CA ASP A 70 -11.12 -2.13 -11.84
C ASP A 70 -11.68 -0.76 -12.25
N LYS A 71 -13.00 -0.58 -12.06
CA LYS A 71 -13.71 0.64 -12.41
C LYS A 71 -13.57 1.74 -11.34
N THR A 72 -13.08 1.40 -10.16
CA THR A 72 -12.88 2.33 -9.05
C THR A 72 -11.46 2.87 -8.97
N ALA A 73 -10.53 2.32 -9.79
CA ALA A 73 -9.15 2.75 -9.83
C ALA A 73 -8.99 4.21 -10.25
N MET A 74 -8.24 4.97 -9.46
CA MET A 74 -7.93 6.37 -9.71
C MET A 74 -6.90 6.53 -10.83
N SER A 75 -6.77 7.73 -11.39
CA SER A 75 -5.84 8.03 -12.49
C SER A 75 -4.39 7.72 -12.14
N HIS A 76 -3.96 8.05 -10.91
CA HIS A 76 -2.58 7.84 -10.45
C HIS A 76 -2.23 6.38 -10.12
N GLU A 77 -3.21 5.45 -10.21
CA GLU A 77 -3.00 4.01 -10.17
C GLU A 77 -2.74 3.43 -11.58
N LYS A 78 -2.75 4.27 -12.60
CA LYS A 78 -2.67 3.95 -14.04
C LYS A 78 -1.53 4.72 -14.72
N PRO A 79 -1.05 4.22 -15.86
CA PRO A 79 -1.37 2.95 -16.51
C PRO A 79 -0.71 1.76 -15.82
N GLN A 80 -1.24 0.55 -16.06
CA GLN A 80 -0.57 -0.69 -15.68
C GLN A 80 0.72 -0.84 -16.50
N HIS A 81 1.82 -1.26 -15.86
CA HIS A 81 3.13 -1.31 -16.50
C HIS A 81 3.99 -2.47 -15.95
N PRO A 82 4.94 -3.00 -16.77
CA PRO A 82 5.76 -4.11 -16.35
C PRO A 82 6.85 -3.68 -15.37
N VAL A 83 6.99 -4.42 -14.27
CA VAL A 83 7.99 -4.23 -13.23
C VAL A 83 8.58 -5.57 -12.84
N ALA A 84 9.90 -5.62 -12.63
CA ALA A 84 10.59 -6.74 -12.02
C ALA A 84 11.11 -6.36 -10.63
N VAL A 85 11.01 -7.28 -9.68
CA VAL A 85 11.59 -7.14 -8.34
C VAL A 85 12.51 -8.33 -8.04
N ASP A 86 13.62 -8.08 -7.38
CA ASP A 86 14.47 -9.15 -6.85
C ASP A 86 13.82 -9.81 -5.65
N GLY A 87 14.34 -10.97 -5.22
CA GLY A 87 13.82 -11.65 -4.04
C GLY A 87 14.20 -10.93 -2.74
N PHE A 88 13.29 -10.94 -1.77
CA PHE A 88 13.46 -10.30 -0.47
C PHE A 88 12.69 -11.06 0.63
N PHE A 89 13.06 -10.84 1.89
CA PHE A 89 12.25 -11.24 3.03
C PHE A 89 11.26 -10.13 3.37
N MET A 90 10.01 -10.48 3.69
CA MET A 90 8.98 -9.55 4.13
C MET A 90 8.34 -10.02 5.43
N ASP A 91 8.04 -9.10 6.35
CA ASP A 91 7.26 -9.39 7.53
C ASP A 91 5.92 -10.03 7.14
N ILE A 92 5.55 -11.11 7.86
CA ILE A 92 4.30 -11.86 7.61
C ILE A 92 3.07 -10.98 7.86
N THR A 93 3.17 -10.01 8.75
CA THR A 93 2.12 -9.07 9.16
C THR A 93 2.69 -7.66 9.26
N GLU A 94 1.86 -6.69 9.53
CA GLU A 94 2.29 -5.37 9.99
C GLU A 94 3.11 -5.49 11.30
N VAL A 95 3.95 -4.49 11.56
CA VAL A 95 4.66 -4.38 12.84
C VAL A 95 3.64 -4.18 13.96
N THR A 96 3.69 -5.08 14.96
CA THR A 96 2.73 -5.08 16.07
C THR A 96 3.14 -4.15 17.21
N ASN A 97 2.18 -3.82 18.08
CA ASN A 97 2.43 -3.07 19.32
C ASN A 97 3.53 -3.75 20.18
N ALA A 98 3.53 -5.09 20.27
CA ALA A 98 4.56 -5.82 21.00
C ALA A 98 5.96 -5.60 20.42
N ALA A 99 6.08 -5.67 19.08
CA ALA A 99 7.35 -5.47 18.39
C ALA A 99 7.85 -4.02 18.54
N PHE A 100 6.95 -3.04 18.35
CA PHE A 100 7.29 -1.63 18.49
C PHE A 100 7.62 -1.24 19.93
N LYS A 101 6.90 -1.77 20.92
CA LYS A 101 7.21 -1.63 22.35
C LYS A 101 8.61 -2.11 22.71
N ARG A 102 9.04 -3.23 22.10
CA ARG A 102 10.43 -3.73 22.28
C ARG A 102 11.44 -2.75 21.73
N PHE A 103 11.24 -2.23 20.50
CA PHE A 103 12.10 -1.21 19.90
C PHE A 103 12.25 0.01 20.81
N VAL A 104 11.12 0.58 21.27
CA VAL A 104 11.14 1.77 22.14
C VAL A 104 11.82 1.46 23.48
N LYS A 105 11.58 0.29 24.06
CA LYS A 105 12.23 -0.14 25.32
C LYS A 105 13.76 -0.24 25.19
N GLU A 106 14.25 -0.76 24.05
CA GLU A 106 15.68 -0.97 23.82
C GLU A 106 16.43 0.30 23.42
N THR A 107 15.75 1.26 22.81
CA THR A 107 16.38 2.47 22.25
C THR A 107 16.06 3.76 22.98
N GLY A 108 14.99 3.81 23.77
CA GLY A 108 14.47 5.05 24.34
C GLY A 108 13.84 5.98 23.29
N TYR A 109 13.48 5.46 22.09
CA TYR A 109 12.96 6.30 21.02
C TYR A 109 11.66 6.99 21.41
N VAL A 110 11.55 8.28 21.05
CA VAL A 110 10.37 9.11 21.20
C VAL A 110 9.79 9.36 19.83
N THR A 111 8.52 8.98 19.62
CA THR A 111 7.86 9.11 18.31
C THR A 111 7.52 10.55 17.98
N VAL A 112 7.30 10.86 16.70
CA VAL A 112 6.90 12.19 16.25
C VAL A 112 5.65 12.68 16.98
N ALA A 113 4.67 11.81 17.21
CA ALA A 113 3.46 12.13 17.98
C ALA A 113 3.71 12.50 19.46
N GLU A 114 4.88 12.17 20.00
CA GLU A 114 5.27 12.42 21.40
C GLU A 114 6.23 13.61 21.55
N ARG A 115 6.75 14.16 20.44
CA ARG A 115 7.71 15.28 20.42
C ARG A 115 7.01 16.64 20.41
N GLU A 116 7.67 17.64 20.94
CA GLU A 116 7.26 19.03 20.75
C GLU A 116 7.23 19.38 19.27
N ILE A 117 6.24 20.16 18.87
CA ILE A 117 6.07 20.59 17.48
C ILE A 117 7.04 21.73 17.18
N ASP A 118 7.96 21.52 16.24
CA ASP A 118 8.82 22.56 15.70
C ASP A 118 8.03 23.41 14.68
N TRP A 119 7.57 24.59 15.12
CA TRP A 119 6.85 25.50 14.24
C TRP A 119 7.70 26.00 13.07
N GLU A 120 9.01 26.18 13.25
CA GLU A 120 9.89 26.67 12.18
C GLU A 120 10.04 25.62 11.06
N ALA A 121 10.03 24.34 11.41
CA ALA A 121 9.98 23.26 10.43
C ALA A 121 8.58 23.11 9.81
N MET A 122 7.53 23.15 10.63
CA MET A 122 6.14 22.97 10.20
C MET A 122 5.67 24.05 9.22
N LYS A 123 6.04 25.34 9.45
CA LYS A 123 5.60 26.44 8.58
C LYS A 123 6.07 26.31 7.13
N ASN A 124 7.16 25.58 6.87
CA ASN A 124 7.64 25.32 5.51
C ASN A 124 6.69 24.42 4.69
N GLN A 125 5.75 23.75 5.35
CA GLN A 125 4.74 22.90 4.72
C GLN A 125 3.37 23.60 4.62
N LEU A 126 3.33 24.90 4.89
CA LEU A 126 2.12 25.71 4.86
C LEU A 126 2.28 26.85 3.85
N PRO A 127 1.17 27.41 3.35
CA PRO A 127 1.22 28.61 2.52
C PRO A 127 1.98 29.73 3.21
N GLU A 128 2.75 30.49 2.41
CA GLU A 128 3.51 31.65 2.90
C GLU A 128 2.60 32.64 3.62
N GLY A 129 3.07 33.15 4.77
CA GLY A 129 2.27 34.08 5.62
C GLY A 129 1.24 33.42 6.53
N THR A 130 1.20 32.07 6.58
CA THR A 130 0.33 31.38 7.56
C THR A 130 0.71 31.79 9.00
N PRO A 131 -0.21 32.35 9.81
CA PRO A 131 0.10 32.77 11.16
C PRO A 131 0.36 31.58 12.08
N LYS A 132 1.32 31.75 13.01
CA LYS A 132 1.57 30.74 14.05
C LYS A 132 0.31 30.54 14.89
N PRO A 133 -0.21 29.30 15.03
CA PRO A 133 -1.26 29.00 15.98
C PRO A 133 -0.82 29.27 17.42
N HIS A 134 -1.80 29.39 18.33
CA HIS A 134 -1.48 29.52 19.76
C HIS A 134 -0.76 28.26 20.28
N ASP A 135 0.22 28.41 21.15
CA ASP A 135 1.05 27.30 21.65
C ASP A 135 0.25 26.18 22.34
N SER A 136 -0.95 26.47 22.85
CA SER A 136 -1.85 25.45 23.41
C SER A 136 -2.38 24.47 22.36
N ILE A 137 -2.29 24.81 21.06
CA ILE A 137 -2.70 23.95 19.94
C ILE A 137 -1.48 23.20 19.39
N LEU A 138 -0.30 23.83 19.46
CA LEU A 138 0.97 23.26 19.01
C LEU A 138 1.55 22.32 20.08
N GLN A 139 0.77 21.32 20.47
CA GLN A 139 1.16 20.31 21.45
C GLN A 139 1.28 18.93 20.78
N PRO A 140 2.17 18.05 21.30
CA PRO A 140 2.30 16.69 20.82
C PRO A 140 0.94 15.97 20.71
N GLY A 141 0.74 15.24 19.62
CA GLY A 141 -0.50 14.55 19.35
C GLY A 141 -0.50 13.88 18.00
N SER A 142 -1.66 13.46 17.56
CA SER A 142 -1.83 12.74 16.28
C SER A 142 -3.24 12.92 15.72
N LEU A 143 -3.41 12.65 14.42
CA LEU A 143 -4.72 12.66 13.78
C LEU A 143 -5.55 11.45 14.22
N MET A 144 -6.74 11.72 14.66
CA MET A 144 -7.70 10.73 15.13
C MET A 144 -9.01 10.85 14.38
N PHE A 145 -9.56 9.71 13.95
CA PHE A 145 -10.86 9.64 13.31
C PHE A 145 -11.99 9.79 14.32
N LYS A 146 -13.00 10.53 13.94
CA LYS A 146 -14.23 10.69 14.70
C LYS A 146 -15.44 10.56 13.78
N LYS A 147 -16.26 9.54 14.02
CA LYS A 147 -17.55 9.39 13.33
C LYS A 147 -18.35 10.69 13.37
N THR A 148 -18.96 11.04 12.24
CA THR A 148 -19.90 12.16 12.19
C THR A 148 -21.26 11.74 12.73
N LYS A 149 -22.06 12.73 13.14
CA LYS A 149 -23.41 12.47 13.67
C LYS A 149 -24.46 12.29 12.56
N SER A 150 -24.14 12.75 11.35
CA SER A 150 -25.00 12.71 10.17
C SER A 150 -24.17 12.52 8.92
N SER A 151 -24.82 12.13 7.83
CA SER A 151 -24.21 11.96 6.51
C SER A 151 -23.43 13.19 6.07
N VAL A 152 -22.30 12.96 5.41
CA VAL A 152 -21.40 13.98 4.88
C VAL A 152 -21.60 14.08 3.37
N LEU A 153 -22.01 15.24 2.90
CA LEU A 153 -22.27 15.49 1.49
C LEU A 153 -20.99 15.62 0.65
N ASN A 154 -19.92 16.12 1.27
CA ASN A 154 -18.63 16.34 0.60
C ASN A 154 -17.52 15.53 1.29
N LEU A 155 -17.20 14.37 0.74
CA LEU A 155 -16.15 13.49 1.25
C LEU A 155 -14.72 13.96 0.92
N TYR A 156 -14.54 15.13 0.28
CA TYR A 156 -13.23 15.76 0.09
C TYR A 156 -12.86 16.72 1.23
N ASP A 157 -13.80 17.05 2.12
CA ASP A 157 -13.54 17.85 3.31
C ASP A 157 -13.25 16.97 4.53
N PHE A 158 -12.01 16.52 4.62
CA PHE A 158 -11.52 15.61 5.67
C PHE A 158 -11.62 16.19 7.09
N SER A 159 -11.70 17.51 7.25
CA SER A 159 -11.82 18.18 8.55
C SER A 159 -13.08 17.78 9.30
N GLN A 160 -14.09 17.23 8.61
CA GLN A 160 -15.33 16.79 9.22
C GLN A 160 -15.19 15.56 10.11
N TRP A 161 -14.20 14.69 9.86
CA TRP A 161 -13.98 13.45 10.63
C TRP A 161 -12.53 13.23 11.06
N TRP A 162 -11.55 14.05 10.64
CA TRP A 162 -10.21 14.02 11.16
C TRP A 162 -9.99 15.17 12.15
N ARG A 163 -9.36 14.86 13.28
CA ARG A 163 -9.05 15.84 14.32
C ARG A 163 -7.66 15.61 14.86
N TRP A 164 -6.90 16.66 15.03
CA TRP A 164 -5.72 16.64 15.87
C TRP A 164 -6.13 16.47 17.32
N VAL A 165 -5.59 15.45 18.00
CA VAL A 165 -5.88 15.17 19.41
C VAL A 165 -4.58 15.13 20.18
N ILE A 166 -4.43 16.08 21.12
CA ILE A 166 -3.26 16.23 21.98
C ILE A 166 -3.14 15.00 22.87
N GLY A 167 -1.90 14.48 23.04
CA GLY A 167 -1.61 13.31 23.85
C GLY A 167 -1.92 11.95 23.21
N VAL A 168 -2.52 11.94 22.01
CA VAL A 168 -2.69 10.70 21.24
C VAL A 168 -1.37 10.32 20.58
N ASN A 169 -0.98 9.07 20.73
CA ASN A 169 0.22 8.46 20.16
C ASN A 169 0.06 6.94 20.15
N TRP A 170 1.10 6.20 19.80
CA TRP A 170 1.06 4.73 19.69
C TRP A 170 0.72 4.02 21.03
N ARG A 171 0.98 4.64 22.20
CA ARG A 171 0.61 4.10 23.53
C ARG A 171 -0.83 4.42 23.90
N HIS A 172 -1.36 5.51 23.36
CA HIS A 172 -2.68 6.08 23.66
C HIS A 172 -3.50 6.24 22.36
N PRO A 173 -3.79 5.13 21.61
CA PRO A 173 -4.27 5.22 20.24
C PRO A 173 -5.74 5.64 20.09
N SER A 174 -6.51 5.62 21.15
CA SER A 174 -7.95 5.95 21.11
C SER A 174 -8.30 7.17 21.99
N GLY A 175 -7.31 8.00 22.31
CA GLY A 175 -7.41 9.16 23.18
C GLY A 175 -6.32 9.15 24.25
N PRO A 176 -6.00 10.31 24.86
CA PRO A 176 -4.88 10.44 25.81
C PRO A 176 -5.02 9.53 27.05
N ASP A 177 -6.24 9.16 27.43
CA ASP A 177 -6.54 8.27 28.56
C ASP A 177 -6.61 6.78 28.16
N SER A 178 -6.44 6.45 26.87
CA SER A 178 -6.44 5.07 26.39
C SER A 178 -5.08 4.39 26.60
N ASN A 179 -5.04 3.07 26.43
CA ASN A 179 -3.79 2.32 26.46
C ASN A 179 -3.82 1.15 25.44
N ILE A 180 -2.71 0.43 25.33
CA ILE A 180 -2.56 -0.74 24.47
C ILE A 180 -2.53 -2.07 25.23
N GLU A 181 -3.01 -2.12 26.47
CA GLU A 181 -3.13 -3.35 27.25
C GLU A 181 -4.06 -4.34 26.53
N GLY A 182 -3.61 -5.59 26.41
CA GLY A 182 -4.31 -6.63 25.65
C GLY A 182 -4.26 -6.49 24.13
N LYS A 183 -3.57 -5.48 23.59
CA LYS A 183 -3.44 -5.21 22.14
C LYS A 183 -2.03 -5.49 21.60
N ASP A 184 -1.28 -6.36 22.23
CA ASP A 184 0.09 -6.70 21.82
C ASP A 184 0.18 -7.17 20.35
N ASN A 185 -0.85 -7.89 19.87
CA ASN A 185 -0.94 -8.41 18.50
C ASN A 185 -1.70 -7.50 17.53
N HIS A 186 -2.09 -6.29 17.91
CA HIS A 186 -2.61 -5.31 16.96
C HIS A 186 -1.45 -4.59 16.25
N PRO A 187 -1.64 -4.11 15.01
CA PRO A 187 -0.64 -3.27 14.36
C PRO A 187 -0.41 -2.01 15.18
N VAL A 188 0.83 -1.56 15.23
CA VAL A 188 1.15 -0.25 15.78
C VAL A 188 0.61 0.83 14.85
N VAL A 189 -0.01 1.85 15.43
CA VAL A 189 -0.58 3.01 14.71
C VAL A 189 -0.09 4.32 15.34
N HIS A 190 -0.46 5.44 14.76
CA HIS A 190 0.07 6.76 15.14
C HIS A 190 1.59 6.84 14.94
N ILE A 191 2.05 6.23 13.86
CA ILE A 191 3.44 6.17 13.43
C ILE A 191 3.62 7.09 12.22
N SER A 192 4.64 7.93 12.25
CA SER A 192 5.10 8.69 11.10
C SER A 192 6.06 7.85 10.23
N TYR A 193 6.37 8.36 9.04
CA TYR A 193 7.41 7.75 8.20
C TYR A 193 8.77 7.72 8.89
N GLU A 194 9.11 8.78 9.64
CA GLU A 194 10.36 8.86 10.41
C GLU A 194 10.43 7.77 11.48
N ASP A 195 9.32 7.55 12.21
CA ASP A 195 9.23 6.51 13.24
C ASP A 195 9.43 5.10 12.63
N ALA A 196 8.78 4.85 11.48
CA ALA A 196 8.93 3.59 10.76
C ALA A 196 10.38 3.36 10.29
N GLN A 197 11.05 4.40 9.79
CA GLN A 197 12.47 4.32 9.41
C GLN A 197 13.38 4.07 10.62
N ALA A 198 13.12 4.72 11.76
CA ALA A 198 13.88 4.49 12.99
C ALA A 198 13.76 3.03 13.47
N TYR A 199 12.55 2.46 13.41
CA TYR A 199 12.34 1.05 13.68
C TYR A 199 13.11 0.15 12.71
N CYS A 200 13.02 0.43 11.42
CA CYS A 200 13.75 -0.32 10.38
C CYS A 200 15.26 -0.34 10.65
N LYS A 201 15.83 0.82 10.96
CA LYS A 201 17.26 0.96 11.27
C LYS A 201 17.66 0.13 12.49
N TRP A 202 16.87 0.18 13.56
CA TRP A 202 17.11 -0.64 14.75
C TRP A 202 17.04 -2.14 14.45
N ALA A 203 16.05 -2.56 13.65
CA ALA A 203 15.85 -3.95 13.28
C ALA A 203 16.86 -4.49 12.25
N GLY A 204 17.72 -3.63 11.66
CA GLY A 204 18.57 -3.98 10.53
C GLY A 204 17.78 -4.31 9.26
N ARG A 205 16.67 -3.59 9.03
CA ARG A 205 15.70 -3.80 7.94
C ARG A 205 15.41 -2.48 7.23
N ARG A 206 14.53 -2.51 6.24
CA ARG A 206 14.03 -1.31 5.55
C ARG A 206 12.53 -1.40 5.28
N LEU A 207 11.91 -0.30 4.91
CA LEU A 207 10.58 -0.32 4.32
C LEU A 207 10.64 -0.98 2.92
N PRO A 208 9.57 -1.65 2.46
CA PRO A 208 9.47 -2.12 1.09
C PRO A 208 9.39 -0.93 0.13
N THR A 209 9.83 -1.11 -1.12
CA THR A 209 9.41 -0.20 -2.19
C THR A 209 7.94 -0.43 -2.51
N GLU A 210 7.28 0.53 -3.18
CA GLU A 210 5.91 0.37 -3.63
C GLU A 210 5.76 -0.86 -4.53
N ALA A 211 6.73 -1.11 -5.40
CA ALA A 211 6.74 -2.26 -6.29
C ALA A 211 6.89 -3.58 -5.53
N GLU A 212 7.78 -3.66 -4.55
CA GLU A 212 7.93 -4.85 -3.70
C GLU A 212 6.65 -5.13 -2.89
N TRP A 213 6.04 -4.07 -2.33
CA TRP A 213 4.82 -4.19 -1.56
C TRP A 213 3.66 -4.72 -2.42
N GLU A 214 3.45 -4.12 -3.61
CA GLU A 214 2.36 -4.53 -4.49
C GLU A 214 2.58 -5.94 -5.07
N TYR A 215 3.81 -6.29 -5.46
CA TYR A 215 4.18 -7.64 -5.88
C TYR A 215 3.85 -8.67 -4.80
N ALA A 216 4.27 -8.39 -3.57
CA ALA A 216 4.00 -9.25 -2.42
C ALA A 216 2.51 -9.36 -2.11
N ALA A 217 1.76 -8.24 -2.18
CA ALA A 217 0.32 -8.22 -1.95
C ALA A 217 -0.47 -9.02 -2.99
N ARG A 218 -0.06 -8.98 -4.26
CA ARG A 218 -0.66 -9.77 -5.34
C ARG A 218 -0.53 -11.27 -5.10
N GLY A 219 0.48 -11.70 -4.37
CA GLY A 219 0.77 -13.12 -4.22
C GLY A 219 1.12 -13.72 -5.59
N LYS A 220 0.41 -14.78 -5.98
CA LYS A 220 0.57 -15.41 -7.30
C LYS A 220 -0.46 -14.94 -8.33
N LYS A 221 -1.24 -13.90 -8.02
CA LYS A 221 -2.31 -13.40 -8.90
C LYS A 221 -1.81 -12.27 -9.78
N THR A 222 -2.00 -12.40 -11.08
CA THR A 222 -1.45 -11.46 -12.06
C THR A 222 -2.42 -10.38 -12.51
N SER A 223 -3.74 -10.62 -12.46
CA SER A 223 -4.73 -9.71 -13.04
C SER A 223 -6.05 -9.65 -12.26
N THR A 224 -5.96 -9.52 -10.93
CA THR A 224 -7.12 -9.37 -10.06
C THR A 224 -7.12 -8.04 -9.33
N ILE A 225 -8.32 -7.59 -8.93
CA ILE A 225 -8.51 -6.35 -8.16
C ILE A 225 -8.00 -6.52 -6.73
N TYR A 226 -8.31 -7.68 -6.11
CA TYR A 226 -7.97 -8.00 -4.74
C TYR A 226 -7.04 -9.23 -4.69
N PHE A 227 -6.37 -9.44 -3.57
CA PHE A 227 -5.52 -10.61 -3.39
C PHE A 227 -6.28 -11.94 -3.38
N TRP A 228 -7.60 -11.91 -3.15
CA TRP A 228 -8.47 -13.10 -3.22
C TRP A 228 -9.20 -13.27 -4.56
N GLY A 229 -9.00 -12.37 -5.53
CA GLY A 229 -9.67 -12.38 -6.85
C GLY A 229 -10.49 -11.13 -7.09
N ASP A 230 -11.61 -11.24 -7.83
CA ASP A 230 -12.46 -10.09 -8.18
C ASP A 230 -13.81 -10.11 -7.45
N ASP A 231 -14.07 -11.11 -6.62
CA ASP A 231 -15.34 -11.26 -5.91
C ASP A 231 -15.42 -10.33 -4.69
N ARG A 232 -16.04 -9.17 -4.90
CA ARG A 232 -16.27 -8.14 -3.88
C ARG A 232 -17.11 -8.63 -2.70
N SER A 233 -18.02 -9.63 -2.89
CA SER A 233 -18.91 -10.11 -1.84
C SER A 233 -18.19 -10.79 -0.67
N LYS A 234 -16.91 -11.09 -0.84
CA LYS A 234 -16.04 -11.68 0.18
C LYS A 234 -15.38 -10.66 1.11
N LEU A 235 -15.53 -9.36 0.86
CA LEU A 235 -14.74 -8.31 1.51
C LEU A 235 -14.69 -8.46 3.03
N SER A 236 -15.82 -8.50 3.72
CA SER A 236 -15.89 -8.61 5.19
C SER A 236 -15.26 -9.88 5.79
N LYS A 237 -15.01 -10.90 4.95
CA LYS A 237 -14.35 -12.15 5.35
C LYS A 237 -12.85 -12.16 5.04
N MET A 238 -12.39 -11.18 4.28
CA MET A 238 -11.01 -11.13 3.76
C MET A 238 -10.20 -10.00 4.34
N VAL A 239 -10.85 -8.91 4.80
CA VAL A 239 -10.15 -7.70 5.27
C VAL A 239 -10.94 -6.99 6.38
N ASN A 240 -10.23 -6.24 7.22
CA ASN A 240 -10.80 -5.27 8.14
C ASN A 240 -10.97 -3.94 7.40
N SER A 241 -12.22 -3.51 7.17
CA SER A 241 -12.57 -2.31 6.41
C SER A 241 -13.88 -1.68 6.91
N TRP A 242 -14.14 -0.44 6.51
CA TRP A 242 -15.39 0.21 6.86
C TRP A 242 -16.54 -0.31 6.01
N GLU A 243 -17.59 -0.78 6.66
CA GLU A 243 -18.80 -1.30 6.03
C GLU A 243 -20.02 -0.44 6.39
N GLY A 244 -20.82 -0.13 5.39
CA GLY A 244 -21.93 0.81 5.53
C GLY A 244 -21.57 2.23 5.14
N GLU A 245 -22.29 3.22 5.67
CA GLU A 245 -22.16 4.62 5.28
C GLU A 245 -20.98 5.32 5.98
N PHE A 246 -19.93 5.61 5.23
CA PHE A 246 -18.79 6.38 5.72
C PHE A 246 -19.11 7.89 5.74
N PRO A 247 -18.71 8.62 6.78
CA PRO A 247 -18.07 8.26 8.04
C PRO A 247 -19.06 8.18 9.24
N VAL A 248 -20.32 7.82 8.99
CA VAL A 248 -21.41 7.88 9.95
C VAL A 248 -21.63 6.56 10.67
N ASN A 249 -21.80 5.48 9.89
CA ASN A 249 -22.20 4.17 10.39
C ASN A 249 -21.36 3.06 9.81
N ASN A 250 -20.58 2.40 10.66
CA ASN A 250 -19.92 1.14 10.33
C ASN A 250 -20.79 -0.01 10.83
N THR A 251 -21.18 -0.92 9.93
CA THR A 251 -22.05 -2.08 10.26
C THR A 251 -21.29 -3.20 10.94
N LEU A 252 -19.95 -3.18 10.94
CA LEU A 252 -19.07 -4.13 11.62
C LEU A 252 -19.27 -5.58 11.16
N GLU A 253 -19.57 -5.82 9.89
CA GLU A 253 -19.72 -7.18 9.33
C GLU A 253 -18.38 -7.95 9.34
N ASP A 254 -17.27 -7.22 9.34
CA ASP A 254 -15.92 -7.75 9.50
C ASP A 254 -15.54 -8.07 10.96
N GLY A 255 -16.32 -7.58 11.93
CA GLY A 255 -16.16 -7.83 13.36
C GLY A 255 -15.38 -6.79 14.15
N PHE A 256 -14.84 -5.73 13.50
CA PHE A 256 -13.96 -4.75 14.16
C PHE A 256 -14.37 -3.30 13.88
N GLU A 257 -14.33 -2.46 14.91
CA GLU A 257 -14.59 -1.02 14.76
C GLU A 257 -13.33 -0.24 14.39
N ARG A 258 -12.16 -0.74 14.78
CA ARG A 258 -10.83 -0.17 14.58
C ARG A 258 -9.88 -1.28 14.13
N THR A 259 -8.61 -1.20 14.45
CA THR A 259 -7.65 -2.24 14.08
C THR A 259 -8.06 -3.61 14.61
N ALA A 260 -7.90 -4.65 13.79
CA ALA A 260 -7.98 -6.04 14.18
C ALA A 260 -6.61 -6.54 14.67
N PRO A 261 -6.54 -7.58 15.52
CA PRO A 261 -5.30 -8.34 15.72
C PRO A 261 -4.77 -8.83 14.37
N VAL A 262 -3.46 -8.76 14.17
CA VAL A 262 -2.85 -9.29 12.94
C VAL A 262 -3.22 -10.77 12.74
N LYS A 263 -3.38 -11.20 11.49
CA LYS A 263 -3.83 -12.57 11.11
C LYS A 263 -5.28 -12.87 11.47
N SER A 264 -6.13 -11.87 11.64
CA SER A 264 -7.57 -12.09 11.82
C SER A 264 -8.25 -12.59 10.55
N TYR A 265 -7.63 -12.40 9.39
CA TYR A 265 -8.16 -12.78 8.07
C TYR A 265 -7.22 -13.75 7.35
N PRO A 266 -7.68 -14.42 6.26
CA PRO A 266 -6.85 -15.33 5.48
C PRO A 266 -5.64 -14.63 4.85
N PRO A 267 -4.49 -15.33 4.75
CA PRO A 267 -3.33 -14.80 4.05
C PRO A 267 -3.52 -14.84 2.53
N ASN A 268 -2.67 -14.11 1.81
CA ASN A 268 -2.55 -14.26 0.36
C ASN A 268 -1.75 -15.52 -0.02
N ASP A 269 -1.56 -15.76 -1.32
CA ASP A 269 -0.92 -16.98 -1.85
C ASP A 269 0.59 -17.09 -1.51
N PHE A 270 1.22 -16.03 -1.00
CA PHE A 270 2.58 -16.07 -0.43
C PHE A 270 2.59 -16.36 1.08
N GLY A 271 1.44 -16.36 1.74
CA GLY A 271 1.33 -16.54 3.20
C GLY A 271 1.45 -15.23 3.98
N LEU A 272 1.32 -14.08 3.32
CA LEU A 272 1.31 -12.76 3.95
C LEU A 272 -0.13 -12.40 4.36
N TYR A 273 -0.26 -11.87 5.57
CA TYR A 273 -1.54 -11.46 6.15
C TYR A 273 -1.70 -9.94 6.06
N ASP A 274 -2.96 -9.52 6.10
CA ASP A 274 -3.36 -8.12 6.24
C ASP A 274 -2.79 -7.21 5.14
N MET A 275 -2.56 -7.78 3.93
CA MET A 275 -2.12 -7.04 2.74
C MET A 275 -3.24 -6.16 2.13
N ALA A 276 -4.39 -6.12 2.77
CA ALA A 276 -5.52 -5.25 2.44
C ALA A 276 -6.32 -4.96 3.71
N GLY A 277 -6.75 -3.72 3.91
CA GLY A 277 -7.46 -3.29 5.11
C GLY A 277 -6.56 -3.19 6.35
N ASN A 278 -7.14 -3.23 7.51
CA ASN A 278 -6.54 -3.08 8.82
C ASN A 278 -5.82 -1.72 8.99
N VAL A 279 -4.57 -1.58 8.57
CA VAL A 279 -3.90 -0.28 8.55
C VAL A 279 -3.20 -0.03 7.22
N TRP A 280 -3.16 1.22 6.78
CA TRP A 280 -2.27 1.65 5.71
C TRP A 280 -0.82 1.38 6.09
N GLU A 281 -0.01 1.00 5.12
CA GLU A 281 1.38 0.68 5.32
C GLU A 281 2.31 1.60 4.55
N PHE A 282 3.26 2.24 5.25
CA PHE A 282 4.31 3.01 4.62
C PHE A 282 5.19 2.16 3.71
N VAL A 283 5.50 2.69 2.53
CA VAL A 283 6.58 2.20 1.67
C VAL A 283 7.65 3.29 1.49
N SER A 284 8.79 2.95 0.91
CA SER A 284 9.95 3.87 0.81
C SER A 284 9.75 4.99 -0.20
N ASP A 285 8.87 4.82 -1.16
CA ASP A 285 8.72 5.67 -2.34
C ASP A 285 8.12 7.03 -2.01
N TRP A 286 8.61 8.08 -2.69
CA TRP A 286 7.91 9.35 -2.73
C TRP A 286 6.60 9.22 -3.51
N TYR A 287 5.56 9.90 -3.06
CA TYR A 287 4.29 9.91 -3.76
C TYR A 287 4.30 10.90 -4.92
N SER A 288 4.12 10.42 -6.14
CA SER A 288 3.87 11.25 -7.33
C SER A 288 2.68 10.71 -8.09
N ILE A 289 1.72 11.59 -8.39
CA ILE A 289 0.56 11.22 -9.21
C ILE A 289 0.92 10.93 -10.67
N LYS A 290 2.13 11.28 -11.12
CA LYS A 290 2.62 11.08 -12.49
C LYS A 290 3.57 9.90 -12.65
N TYR A 291 3.99 9.29 -11.55
CA TYR A 291 5.08 8.32 -11.58
C TYR A 291 4.83 7.14 -12.53
N TYR A 292 3.63 6.59 -12.54
CA TYR A 292 3.30 5.47 -13.43
C TYR A 292 3.27 5.88 -14.90
N GLU A 293 2.83 7.10 -15.23
CA GLU A 293 2.89 7.64 -16.59
C GLU A 293 4.35 7.83 -17.04
N GLU A 294 5.22 8.31 -16.16
CA GLU A 294 6.66 8.51 -16.42
C GLU A 294 7.37 7.16 -16.66
N LEU A 295 7.04 6.11 -15.90
CA LEU A 295 7.59 4.77 -16.10
C LEU A 295 7.21 4.20 -17.48
N VAL A 296 5.95 4.32 -17.88
CA VAL A 296 5.48 3.82 -19.19
C VAL A 296 6.08 4.58 -20.37
N ALA A 297 6.34 5.88 -20.20
CA ALA A 297 6.97 6.68 -21.26
C ALA A 297 8.33 6.10 -21.71
N ASN A 298 9.04 5.41 -20.83
CA ASN A 298 10.32 4.77 -21.11
C ASN A 298 10.22 3.39 -21.80
N LYS A 299 9.01 2.84 -21.97
CA LYS A 299 8.67 1.61 -22.72
C LYS A 299 9.49 0.34 -22.39
N ALA A 300 10.15 0.29 -21.26
CA ALA A 300 10.92 -0.86 -20.82
C ALA A 300 10.36 -1.40 -19.50
N GLU A 301 10.57 -2.68 -19.21
CA GLU A 301 10.39 -3.21 -17.87
C GLU A 301 11.37 -2.53 -16.92
N VAL A 302 10.85 -2.03 -15.81
CA VAL A 302 11.68 -1.37 -14.79
C VAL A 302 12.04 -2.38 -13.71
N SER A 303 13.33 -2.60 -13.52
CA SER A 303 13.83 -3.53 -12.49
C SER A 303 14.08 -2.78 -11.18
N ASN A 304 13.49 -3.28 -10.08
CA ASN A 304 13.64 -2.78 -8.73
C ASN A 304 13.42 -1.25 -8.60
N PRO A 305 12.29 -0.70 -9.08
CA PRO A 305 12.05 0.74 -9.00
C PRO A 305 12.05 1.21 -7.55
N GLN A 306 12.64 2.38 -7.32
CA GLN A 306 12.81 3.00 -6.00
C GLN A 306 11.87 4.21 -5.80
N GLY A 307 10.89 4.38 -6.67
CA GLY A 307 10.03 5.55 -6.68
C GLY A 307 10.65 6.75 -7.42
N PRO A 308 9.92 7.87 -7.52
CA PRO A 308 10.42 9.11 -8.08
C PRO A 308 11.39 9.79 -7.10
N ASP A 309 12.23 10.69 -7.61
CA ASP A 309 13.24 11.42 -6.81
C ASP A 309 12.62 12.36 -5.76
N LYS A 310 11.37 12.80 -5.99
CA LYS A 310 10.63 13.72 -5.10
C LYS A 310 9.13 13.49 -5.18
N ALA A 311 8.43 13.93 -4.15
CA ALA A 311 6.97 13.96 -4.14
C ALA A 311 6.42 14.93 -5.18
N TYR A 312 5.28 14.57 -5.80
CA TYR A 312 4.52 15.45 -6.67
C TYR A 312 3.01 15.22 -6.51
N ASN A 313 2.36 16.15 -5.82
CA ASN A 313 0.91 16.18 -5.66
C ASN A 313 0.43 17.64 -5.76
N PRO A 314 -0.19 18.07 -6.86
CA PRO A 314 -0.66 19.45 -7.01
C PRO A 314 -1.75 19.85 -6.01
N ASN A 315 -2.44 18.87 -5.40
CA ASN A 315 -3.42 19.15 -4.34
C ASN A 315 -2.76 19.40 -2.97
N GLN A 316 -1.47 19.05 -2.81
CA GLN A 316 -0.68 19.21 -1.59
C GLN A 316 0.73 19.75 -1.93
N PRO A 317 0.83 20.95 -2.55
CA PRO A 317 2.08 21.42 -3.15
C PRO A 317 3.20 21.73 -2.14
N TYR A 318 2.85 21.89 -0.87
CA TYR A 318 3.79 22.23 0.20
C TYR A 318 4.24 21.01 1.02
N ILE A 319 3.53 19.86 0.89
CA ILE A 319 3.75 18.68 1.71
C ILE A 319 4.62 17.67 0.95
N GLN A 320 5.64 17.15 1.62
CA GLN A 320 6.40 16.01 1.12
C GLN A 320 5.70 14.72 1.54
N GLU A 321 5.20 13.98 0.55
CA GLU A 321 4.39 12.79 0.79
C GLU A 321 5.13 11.51 0.43
N LYS A 322 4.99 10.49 1.28
CA LYS A 322 5.37 9.11 0.99
C LYS A 322 4.15 8.30 0.57
N VAL A 323 4.38 7.27 -0.23
CA VAL A 323 3.32 6.34 -0.61
C VAL A 323 2.93 5.48 0.59
N ILE A 324 1.62 5.29 0.75
CA ILE A 324 1.03 4.27 1.61
C ILE A 324 0.16 3.32 0.79
N LYS A 325 0.13 2.05 1.18
CA LYS A 325 -0.52 0.95 0.47
C LYS A 325 -1.49 0.17 1.37
N GLY A 326 -2.38 -0.60 0.76
CA GLY A 326 -3.22 -1.61 1.42
C GLY A 326 -4.56 -1.12 1.92
N GLY A 327 -4.74 0.17 2.16
CA GLY A 327 -5.97 0.67 2.80
C GLY A 327 -6.00 0.39 4.30
N SER A 328 -7.11 0.68 4.94
CA SER A 328 -7.26 0.52 6.39
C SER A 328 -8.70 0.18 6.79
N PHE A 329 -8.91 -0.02 8.08
CA PHE A 329 -10.25 -0.21 8.67
C PHE A 329 -11.23 0.96 8.42
N LEU A 330 -10.74 2.10 7.92
CA LEU A 330 -11.57 3.25 7.52
C LEU A 330 -11.89 3.28 6.02
N CYS A 331 -11.34 2.37 5.23
CA CYS A 331 -11.60 2.34 3.79
C CYS A 331 -12.96 1.73 3.48
N SER A 332 -13.80 2.47 2.78
CA SER A 332 -15.12 2.03 2.34
C SER A 332 -15.31 2.20 0.84
N ASP A 333 -16.27 1.49 0.27
CA ASP A 333 -16.64 1.62 -1.15
C ASP A 333 -17.04 3.03 -1.54
N SER A 334 -17.73 3.74 -0.63
CA SER A 334 -18.24 5.06 -0.90
C SER A 334 -17.19 6.17 -0.83
N TYR A 335 -16.00 5.87 -0.27
CA TYR A 335 -14.99 6.88 0.01
C TYR A 335 -13.67 6.62 -0.72
N CYS A 336 -12.95 5.56 -0.40
CA CYS A 336 -11.62 5.33 -0.95
C CYS A 336 -11.44 3.95 -1.58
N ALA A 337 -12.16 2.91 -1.14
CA ALA A 337 -12.04 1.52 -1.60
C ALA A 337 -10.59 1.01 -1.71
N SER A 338 -9.70 1.46 -0.81
CA SER A 338 -8.26 1.34 -0.98
C SER A 338 -7.67 0.00 -0.53
N TYR A 339 -8.51 -0.98 -0.22
CA TYR A 339 -8.15 -2.39 -0.04
C TYR A 339 -7.92 -3.13 -1.37
N ARG A 340 -7.85 -2.42 -2.51
CA ARG A 340 -7.48 -2.92 -3.84
C ARG A 340 -5.96 -2.96 -3.98
N LEU A 341 -5.42 -3.95 -4.69
CA LEU A 341 -3.98 -4.16 -4.83
C LEU A 341 -3.22 -2.97 -5.43
N SER A 342 -3.84 -2.32 -6.42
CA SER A 342 -3.24 -1.15 -7.09
C SER A 342 -3.37 0.15 -6.31
N SER A 343 -4.23 0.19 -5.30
CA SER A 343 -4.51 1.43 -4.59
C SER A 343 -3.25 1.98 -3.93
N ARG A 344 -3.07 3.28 -4.06
CA ARG A 344 -1.94 4.04 -3.52
C ARG A 344 -2.41 5.41 -3.06
N MET A 345 -1.84 5.93 -1.99
CA MET A 345 -2.14 7.26 -1.49
C MET A 345 -0.87 7.94 -0.98
N GLY A 346 -0.83 9.26 -1.01
CA GLY A 346 0.22 10.06 -0.37
C GLY A 346 -0.15 10.38 1.07
N THR A 347 0.85 10.38 1.95
CA THR A 347 0.73 10.90 3.31
C THR A 347 2.01 11.61 3.73
N SER A 348 1.88 12.63 4.58
CA SER A 348 3.01 13.41 5.10
C SER A 348 4.04 12.52 5.81
N THR A 349 5.31 12.90 5.74
CA THR A 349 6.42 12.16 6.36
C THR A 349 6.52 12.36 7.87
N ASP A 350 5.99 13.46 8.38
CA ASP A 350 6.12 13.93 9.76
C ASP A 350 4.79 14.01 10.52
N SER A 351 3.73 13.48 9.95
CA SER A 351 2.43 13.34 10.59
C SER A 351 2.09 11.89 10.84
N SER A 352 1.30 11.65 11.86
CA SER A 352 0.83 10.32 12.22
C SER A 352 -0.68 10.28 12.34
N SER A 353 -1.28 9.10 12.18
CA SER A 353 -2.71 8.92 12.32
C SER A 353 -3.08 7.52 12.82
N GLU A 354 -4.31 7.35 13.30
CA GLU A 354 -4.77 6.10 13.90
C GLU A 354 -4.95 4.92 12.94
N HIS A 355 -4.76 5.12 11.64
CA HIS A 355 -4.97 4.11 10.62
C HIS A 355 -3.74 3.84 9.75
N VAL A 356 -2.56 4.33 10.15
CA VAL A 356 -1.29 4.15 9.43
C VAL A 356 -0.29 3.45 10.33
N GLY A 357 0.26 2.38 9.81
CA GLY A 357 1.34 1.57 10.36
C GLY A 357 2.36 1.23 9.27
N PHE A 358 3.03 0.09 9.36
CA PHE A 358 4.03 -0.36 8.39
C PHE A 358 4.40 -1.83 8.59
N ARG A 359 5.02 -2.42 7.58
CA ARG A 359 5.79 -3.67 7.66
C ARG A 359 7.18 -3.48 7.09
N THR A 360 8.10 -4.39 7.40
CA THR A 360 9.50 -4.27 6.99
C THR A 360 9.90 -5.37 6.02
N VAL A 361 10.96 -5.09 5.26
CA VAL A 361 11.64 -6.04 4.38
C VAL A 361 13.13 -6.09 4.69
N ALA A 362 13.77 -7.18 4.27
CA ALA A 362 15.23 -7.33 4.29
C ALA A 362 15.69 -8.07 3.05
N THR A 363 16.83 -7.68 2.51
CA THR A 363 17.51 -8.46 1.48
C THR A 363 18.54 -9.42 2.12
N PRO A 364 18.95 -10.50 1.44
CA PRO A 364 19.92 -11.46 2.01
C PRO A 364 21.21 -10.81 2.48
N ASP A 365 21.73 -9.83 1.76
CA ASP A 365 22.95 -9.09 2.10
C ASP A 365 22.82 -8.24 3.39
N MET A 366 21.63 -7.76 3.72
CA MET A 366 21.36 -7.04 4.98
C MET A 366 21.42 -7.98 6.21
N LEU A 367 21.31 -9.28 6.01
CA LEU A 367 21.28 -10.29 7.08
C LEU A 367 22.64 -10.94 7.33
N VAL A 368 23.62 -10.73 6.44
CA VAL A 368 24.99 -11.18 6.60
C VAL A 368 25.72 -10.13 7.44
N LYS A 369 25.92 -10.44 8.74
CA LYS A 369 26.75 -9.62 9.64
C LYS A 369 28.10 -10.26 9.82
#